data_831a020eb1b65c823ef17d5053d2d72f
#
_entry.id   831a020eb1b65c823ef17d5053d2d72f
#
_cell.length_a   1.000
_cell.length_b   1.000
_cell.length_c   1.000
_cell.angle_alpha   90.00
_cell.angle_beta   90.00
_cell.angle_gamma   90.00
#
_symmetry.space_group_name_H-M   'P 1'
#
loop_
_entity.id
_entity.type
_entity.pdbx_description
1 polymer ?
#
loop_
_entity_poly.entity_id
_entity_poly.type
_entity_poly.pdbx_seq_one_letter_code
_entity_poly.pdbx_strand_id
1 'polypeptide(L)'
;MLEFEQAAAIDLAGRDVLEAVKVSVNPKVIETPIISAVAKDGIEVKVKAKVTVRANIERLVGGAGEETILARVGEGVVTTVGSAVKHKDVLENPDMISKVVLSKGLDSGTAFEILSIDIADIDIGRNIGAQLQTDQAEADKKIAQAKAEERRAMAIAQEQEMKATVVQMQAKLVESESEVPLAIAEAFKNGKLGIMDYYNMKNIMADTQMRESIANSEERDQEHAESDKHKK
;
A
#
# COMPACT_ATOMS: atom_id res chain seq x y z
N MET A 1 24.45 -55.79 -8.39
CA MET A 1 25.26 -55.93 -9.63
C MET A 1 24.43 -55.32 -10.71
N LEU A 2 24.94 -54.39 -11.51
CA LEU A 2 24.16 -53.71 -12.55
C LEU A 2 23.84 -54.71 -13.66
N GLU A 3 22.55 -54.96 -13.88
CA GLU A 3 22.14 -55.84 -15.01
C GLU A 3 22.26 -55.11 -16.34
N PHE A 4 22.53 -55.81 -17.42
CA PHE A 4 22.71 -55.20 -18.73
C PHE A 4 21.46 -54.42 -19.19
N GLU A 5 20.28 -54.92 -18.87
CA GLU A 5 19.02 -54.23 -19.20
C GLU A 5 18.88 -52.88 -18.49
N GLN A 6 19.31 -52.78 -17.22
CA GLN A 6 19.34 -51.53 -16.45
C GLN A 6 20.34 -50.55 -17.04
N ALA A 7 21.55 -51.01 -17.40
CA ALA A 7 22.58 -50.15 -18.00
C ALA A 7 22.10 -49.62 -19.36
N ALA A 8 21.45 -50.44 -20.18
CA ALA A 8 20.90 -50.03 -21.47
C ALA A 8 19.74 -49.01 -21.26
N ALA A 9 18.89 -49.22 -20.26
CA ALA A 9 17.81 -48.27 -19.94
C ALA A 9 18.33 -46.89 -19.46
N ILE A 10 19.41 -46.83 -18.69
CA ILE A 10 20.08 -45.62 -18.24
C ILE A 10 20.67 -44.86 -19.41
N ASP A 11 21.35 -45.55 -20.33
CA ASP A 11 21.99 -44.99 -21.53
C ASP A 11 20.90 -44.45 -22.50
N LEU A 12 19.81 -45.19 -22.72
CA LEU A 12 18.69 -44.77 -23.52
C LEU A 12 17.95 -43.55 -22.93
N ALA A 13 18.01 -43.37 -21.58
CA ALA A 13 17.48 -42.18 -20.89
C ALA A 13 18.42 -40.96 -21.02
N GLY A 14 19.53 -41.09 -21.76
CA GLY A 14 20.51 -40.02 -21.97
C GLY A 14 21.40 -39.72 -20.76
N ARG A 15 21.52 -40.66 -19.82
CA ARG A 15 22.38 -40.53 -18.65
C ARG A 15 23.63 -41.38 -18.84
N ASP A 16 24.83 -40.84 -18.52
CA ASP A 16 26.09 -41.57 -18.56
C ASP A 16 26.10 -42.64 -17.45
N VAL A 17 26.11 -43.92 -17.88
CA VAL A 17 26.16 -45.08 -16.98
C VAL A 17 27.45 -45.08 -16.17
N LEU A 18 28.58 -44.68 -16.76
CA LEU A 18 29.86 -44.62 -16.06
C LEU A 18 29.87 -43.58 -14.97
N GLU A 19 29.34 -42.38 -15.24
CA GLU A 19 29.18 -41.32 -14.25
C GLU A 19 28.24 -41.73 -13.11
N ALA A 20 27.10 -42.31 -13.43
CA ALA A 20 26.14 -42.84 -12.46
C ALA A 20 26.80 -43.87 -11.49
N VAL A 21 27.58 -44.80 -12.00
CA VAL A 21 28.31 -45.78 -11.19
C VAL A 21 29.37 -45.09 -10.36
N LYS A 22 30.13 -44.14 -10.91
CA LYS A 22 31.12 -43.36 -10.15
C LYS A 22 30.48 -42.61 -8.98
N VAL A 23 29.37 -41.92 -9.21
CA VAL A 23 28.66 -41.16 -8.17
C VAL A 23 27.96 -42.09 -7.16
N SER A 24 27.62 -43.32 -7.53
CA SER A 24 27.15 -44.36 -6.60
C SER A 24 28.23 -44.81 -5.62
N VAL A 25 29.46 -44.92 -6.07
CA VAL A 25 30.61 -45.36 -5.25
C VAL A 25 31.27 -44.19 -4.52
N ASN A 26 31.45 -43.08 -5.23
CA ASN A 26 32.06 -41.84 -4.69
C ASN A 26 30.97 -40.74 -4.68
N PRO A 27 30.46 -40.38 -3.51
CA PRO A 27 29.47 -39.31 -3.41
C PRO A 27 29.96 -38.00 -4.02
N LYS A 28 29.04 -37.27 -4.67
CA LYS A 28 29.27 -35.97 -5.30
C LYS A 28 28.75 -34.88 -4.40
N VAL A 29 29.47 -33.78 -4.28
CA VAL A 29 29.01 -32.58 -3.58
C VAL A 29 28.43 -31.61 -4.61
N ILE A 30 27.20 -31.18 -4.38
CA ILE A 30 26.48 -30.19 -5.21
C ILE A 30 26.31 -28.93 -4.37
N GLU A 31 26.65 -27.77 -4.92
CA GLU A 31 26.43 -26.48 -4.25
C GLU A 31 25.08 -25.90 -4.65
N THR A 32 24.31 -25.39 -3.65
CA THR A 32 23.08 -24.65 -3.96
C THR A 32 23.42 -23.24 -4.42
N PRO A 33 22.56 -22.63 -5.26
CA PRO A 33 22.62 -21.19 -5.44
C PRO A 33 22.34 -20.49 -4.10
N ILE A 34 22.55 -19.18 -4.03
CA ILE A 34 22.22 -18.39 -2.84
C ILE A 34 20.68 -18.40 -2.66
N ILE A 35 20.23 -18.92 -1.54
CA ILE A 35 18.83 -19.02 -1.18
C ILE A 35 18.53 -17.88 -0.20
N SER A 36 17.65 -16.96 -0.60
CA SER A 36 17.21 -15.87 0.26
C SER A 36 15.88 -16.23 0.90
N ALA A 37 15.78 -16.09 2.22
CA ALA A 37 14.56 -16.29 2.98
C ALA A 37 14.41 -15.22 4.06
N VAL A 38 13.18 -14.88 4.45
CA VAL A 38 12.90 -13.87 5.46
C VAL A 38 12.41 -14.55 6.72
N ALA A 39 13.07 -14.30 7.85
CA ALA A 39 12.64 -14.76 9.15
C ALA A 39 11.43 -13.94 9.67
N LYS A 40 10.76 -14.41 10.72
CA LYS A 40 9.58 -13.71 11.27
C LYS A 40 9.85 -12.31 11.79
N ASP A 41 11.09 -12.01 12.15
CA ASP A 41 11.54 -10.67 12.55
C ASP A 41 11.71 -9.68 11.39
N GLY A 42 11.43 -10.12 10.15
CA GLY A 42 11.49 -9.31 8.96
C GLY A 42 12.89 -9.14 8.37
N ILE A 43 13.89 -9.88 8.88
CA ILE A 43 15.27 -9.83 8.38
C ILE A 43 15.48 -10.92 7.33
N GLU A 44 16.05 -10.54 6.18
CA GLU A 44 16.44 -11.44 5.13
C GLU A 44 17.71 -12.18 5.56
N VAL A 45 17.72 -13.51 5.40
CA VAL A 45 18.87 -14.38 5.60
C VAL A 45 19.20 -15.03 4.26
N LYS A 46 20.43 -14.98 3.86
CA LYS A 46 20.97 -15.61 2.66
C LYS A 46 21.77 -16.82 3.05
N VAL A 47 21.39 -17.95 2.52
CA VAL A 47 22.00 -19.24 2.86
C VAL A 47 22.60 -19.88 1.61
N LYS A 48 23.81 -20.39 1.71
CA LYS A 48 24.44 -21.24 0.71
C LYS A 48 24.73 -22.59 1.34
N ALA A 49 24.24 -23.66 0.74
CA ALA A 49 24.43 -25.02 1.25
C ALA A 49 25.20 -25.91 0.24
N LYS A 50 25.89 -26.88 0.78
CA LYS A 50 26.54 -27.98 0.05
C LYS A 50 25.79 -29.26 0.37
N VAL A 51 25.34 -29.94 -0.66
CA VAL A 51 24.60 -31.18 -0.53
C VAL A 51 25.44 -32.34 -1.06
N THR A 52 25.75 -33.29 -0.20
CA THR A 52 26.44 -34.50 -0.60
C THR A 52 25.41 -35.54 -1.02
N VAL A 53 25.45 -35.95 -2.27
CA VAL A 53 24.54 -36.90 -2.86
C VAL A 53 25.22 -38.13 -3.37
N ARG A 54 24.54 -39.27 -3.32
CA ARG A 54 24.91 -40.52 -3.90
C ARG A 54 23.89 -40.96 -4.93
N ALA A 55 24.30 -41.43 -6.10
CA ALA A 55 23.39 -41.96 -7.09
C ALA A 55 22.81 -43.32 -6.63
N ASN A 56 21.50 -43.46 -6.67
CA ASN A 56 20.81 -44.75 -6.48
C ASN A 56 20.54 -45.36 -7.85
N ILE A 57 21.27 -46.38 -8.16
CA ILE A 57 21.25 -47.03 -9.49
C ILE A 57 19.84 -47.56 -9.82
N GLU A 58 19.12 -48.06 -8.83
CA GLU A 58 17.78 -48.64 -9.03
C GLU A 58 16.75 -47.57 -9.38
N ARG A 59 16.96 -46.33 -8.91
CA ARG A 59 16.04 -45.19 -9.14
C ARG A 59 16.51 -44.25 -10.26
N LEU A 60 17.60 -44.55 -10.93
CA LEU A 60 18.15 -43.75 -12.04
C LEU A 60 17.18 -43.63 -13.20
N VAL A 61 16.46 -44.73 -13.51
CA VAL A 61 15.42 -44.74 -14.55
C VAL A 61 14.14 -44.18 -13.95
N GLY A 62 13.68 -43.03 -14.47
CA GLY A 62 12.45 -42.39 -14.02
C GLY A 62 12.61 -41.47 -12.77
N GLY A 63 13.77 -41.45 -12.14
CA GLY A 63 14.06 -40.57 -11.01
C GLY A 63 14.40 -39.14 -11.44
N ALA A 64 14.02 -38.16 -10.65
CA ALA A 64 14.33 -36.74 -10.88
C ALA A 64 15.83 -36.45 -10.74
N GLY A 65 16.34 -35.45 -11.45
CA GLY A 65 17.75 -35.05 -11.47
C GLY A 65 18.22 -34.21 -10.30
N GLU A 66 19.48 -33.76 -10.37
CA GLU A 66 20.14 -32.92 -9.37
C GLU A 66 19.39 -31.61 -9.11
N GLU A 67 18.81 -30.98 -10.15
CA GLU A 67 18.05 -29.72 -10.05
C GLU A 67 16.84 -29.86 -9.12
N THR A 68 16.17 -31.00 -9.12
CA THR A 68 15.03 -31.26 -8.23
C THR A 68 15.47 -31.36 -6.78
N ILE A 69 16.64 -31.93 -6.51
CA ILE A 69 17.20 -31.96 -5.16
C ILE A 69 17.52 -30.55 -4.69
N LEU A 70 18.18 -29.76 -5.53
CA LEU A 70 18.50 -28.36 -5.21
C LEU A 70 17.24 -27.53 -4.93
N ALA A 71 16.19 -27.72 -5.73
CA ALA A 71 14.91 -27.05 -5.54
C ALA A 71 14.25 -27.44 -4.19
N ARG A 72 14.23 -28.74 -3.87
CA ARG A 72 13.65 -29.25 -2.61
C ARG A 72 14.45 -28.82 -1.38
N VAL A 73 15.77 -28.85 -1.47
CA VAL A 73 16.65 -28.34 -0.40
C VAL A 73 16.40 -26.85 -0.21
N GLY A 74 16.31 -26.11 -1.32
CA GLY A 74 15.96 -24.69 -1.29
C GLY A 74 14.62 -24.42 -0.58
N GLU A 75 13.59 -25.17 -0.91
CA GLU A 75 12.28 -25.11 -0.23
C GLU A 75 12.40 -25.42 1.26
N GLY A 76 13.18 -26.45 1.62
CA GLY A 76 13.44 -26.81 3.01
C GLY A 76 14.13 -25.70 3.79
N VAL A 77 15.13 -25.06 3.19
CA VAL A 77 15.82 -23.91 3.79
C VAL A 77 14.88 -22.74 3.98
N VAL A 78 14.13 -22.35 2.95
CA VAL A 78 13.14 -21.24 3.01
C VAL A 78 12.10 -21.49 4.10
N THR A 79 11.58 -22.71 4.17
CA THR A 79 10.58 -23.09 5.19
C THR A 79 11.16 -23.00 6.61
N THR A 80 12.40 -23.48 6.81
CA THR A 80 13.03 -23.48 8.12
C THR A 80 13.37 -22.06 8.58
N VAL A 81 13.97 -21.25 7.71
CA VAL A 81 14.26 -19.83 8.00
C VAL A 81 12.97 -19.05 8.23
N GLY A 82 11.94 -19.23 7.39
CA GLY A 82 10.65 -18.54 7.53
C GLY A 82 9.87 -18.94 8.79
N SER A 83 10.13 -20.12 9.35
CA SER A 83 9.55 -20.56 10.63
C SER A 83 10.29 -20.04 11.86
N ALA A 84 11.56 -19.66 11.73
CA ALA A 84 12.38 -19.14 12.80
C ALA A 84 11.85 -17.80 13.33
N VAL A 85 11.82 -17.64 14.65
CA VAL A 85 11.31 -16.41 15.28
C VAL A 85 12.28 -15.26 15.07
N LYS A 86 13.57 -15.55 15.19
CA LYS A 86 14.64 -14.57 15.01
C LYS A 86 15.69 -15.10 14.02
N HIS A 87 16.22 -14.21 13.20
CA HIS A 87 17.36 -14.53 12.32
C HIS A 87 18.57 -15.05 13.10
N LYS A 88 18.77 -14.59 14.35
CA LYS A 88 19.87 -15.02 15.22
C LYS A 88 19.81 -16.51 15.56
N ASP A 89 18.63 -17.05 15.75
CA ASP A 89 18.44 -18.47 16.09
C ASP A 89 18.96 -19.37 14.95
N VAL A 90 18.80 -18.90 13.70
CA VAL A 90 19.30 -19.61 12.51
C VAL A 90 20.82 -19.51 12.39
N LEU A 91 21.40 -18.34 12.73
CA LEU A 91 22.84 -18.11 12.70
C LEU A 91 23.59 -18.88 13.79
N GLU A 92 23.00 -19.00 14.98
CA GLU A 92 23.58 -19.73 16.11
C GLU A 92 23.55 -21.25 15.92
N ASN A 93 22.52 -21.75 15.23
CA ASN A 93 22.31 -23.19 15.04
C ASN A 93 21.98 -23.55 13.57
N PRO A 94 22.92 -23.42 12.63
CA PRO A 94 22.72 -23.78 11.23
C PRO A 94 22.36 -25.26 11.03
N ASP A 95 22.78 -26.14 11.92
CA ASP A 95 22.47 -27.57 11.91
C ASP A 95 20.96 -27.86 12.01
N MET A 96 20.18 -26.95 12.56
CA MET A 96 18.72 -27.09 12.57
C MET A 96 18.16 -27.16 11.15
N ILE A 97 18.71 -26.38 10.22
CA ILE A 97 18.27 -26.39 8.82
C ILE A 97 18.55 -27.78 8.23
N SER A 98 19.78 -28.27 8.40
CA SER A 98 20.20 -29.58 7.87
C SER A 98 19.35 -30.71 8.40
N LYS A 99 19.06 -30.73 9.71
CA LYS A 99 18.21 -31.75 10.35
C LYS A 99 16.77 -31.72 9.87
N VAL A 100 16.18 -30.54 9.77
CA VAL A 100 14.78 -30.39 9.31
C VAL A 100 14.66 -30.79 7.83
N VAL A 101 15.61 -30.40 7.01
CA VAL A 101 15.61 -30.73 5.58
C VAL A 101 15.78 -32.24 5.37
N LEU A 102 16.70 -32.89 6.10
CA LEU A 102 16.90 -34.35 6.04
C LEU A 102 15.67 -35.11 6.57
N SER A 103 15.03 -34.64 7.65
CA SER A 103 13.86 -35.30 8.23
C SER A 103 12.64 -35.31 7.31
N LYS A 104 12.58 -34.41 6.33
CA LYS A 104 11.49 -34.35 5.34
C LYS A 104 11.59 -35.40 4.23
N GLY A 105 12.69 -36.19 4.16
CA GLY A 105 12.86 -37.23 3.16
C GLY A 105 12.76 -36.69 1.73
N LEU A 106 13.50 -35.61 1.45
CA LEU A 106 13.42 -34.88 0.17
C LEU A 106 13.99 -35.66 -1.05
N ASP A 107 14.63 -36.79 -0.79
CA ASP A 107 15.17 -37.74 -1.77
C ASP A 107 14.10 -38.66 -2.41
N SER A 108 12.86 -38.63 -1.87
CA SER A 108 11.79 -39.44 -2.40
C SER A 108 11.48 -39.12 -3.88
N GLY A 109 11.54 -40.13 -4.75
CA GLY A 109 11.31 -39.96 -6.19
C GLY A 109 12.45 -39.30 -6.97
N THR A 110 13.65 -39.15 -6.36
CA THR A 110 14.87 -38.70 -7.04
C THR A 110 15.79 -39.85 -7.37
N ALA A 111 16.64 -39.65 -8.38
CA ALA A 111 17.67 -40.60 -8.78
C ALA A 111 18.85 -40.63 -7.80
N PHE A 112 18.91 -39.71 -6.84
CA PHE A 112 19.97 -39.52 -5.89
C PHE A 112 19.44 -39.62 -4.45
N GLU A 113 20.29 -40.08 -3.57
CA GLU A 113 20.10 -40.13 -2.13
C GLU A 113 20.94 -39.04 -1.47
N ILE A 114 20.35 -38.27 -0.57
CA ILE A 114 21.03 -37.22 0.16
C ILE A 114 21.71 -37.82 1.37
N LEU A 115 23.04 -37.69 1.45
CA LEU A 115 23.85 -38.21 2.57
C LEU A 115 24.03 -37.14 3.66
N SER A 116 24.39 -35.93 3.26
CA SER A 116 24.53 -34.79 4.18
C SER A 116 24.12 -33.47 3.51
N ILE A 117 23.71 -32.53 4.32
CA ILE A 117 23.50 -31.14 3.93
C ILE A 117 24.30 -30.29 4.88
N ASP A 118 25.30 -29.61 4.34
CA ASP A 118 26.21 -28.78 5.10
C ASP A 118 25.99 -27.32 4.72
N ILE A 119 25.73 -26.48 5.71
CA ILE A 119 25.57 -25.06 5.47
C ILE A 119 26.96 -24.43 5.30
N ALA A 120 27.27 -23.96 4.10
CA ALA A 120 28.56 -23.41 3.76
C ALA A 120 28.71 -21.95 4.16
N ASP A 121 27.65 -21.18 4.04
CA ASP A 121 27.66 -19.73 4.31
C ASP A 121 26.28 -19.25 4.70
N ILE A 122 26.21 -18.30 5.65
CA ILE A 122 24.98 -17.63 6.06
C ILE A 122 25.26 -16.15 6.23
N ASP A 123 24.65 -15.34 5.35
CA ASP A 123 24.73 -13.89 5.39
C ASP A 123 23.41 -13.25 5.83
N ILE A 124 23.54 -12.11 6.52
CA ILE A 124 22.39 -11.28 6.86
C ILE A 124 22.14 -10.29 5.71
N GLY A 125 20.95 -10.33 5.16
CA GLY A 125 20.50 -9.41 4.12
C GLY A 125 19.87 -8.13 4.70
N ARG A 126 18.87 -7.60 3.99
CA ARG A 126 18.18 -6.36 4.35
C ARG A 126 17.12 -6.61 5.40
N ASN A 127 16.81 -5.57 6.17
CA ASN A 127 15.63 -5.56 7.03
C ASN A 127 14.38 -5.19 6.20
N ILE A 128 13.75 -6.21 5.64
CA ILE A 128 12.54 -6.06 4.80
C ILE A 128 11.36 -5.58 5.63
N GLY A 129 11.28 -6.02 6.89
CA GLY A 129 10.22 -5.59 7.80
C GLY A 129 10.21 -4.08 8.07
N ALA A 130 11.37 -3.48 8.31
CA ALA A 130 11.49 -2.05 8.50
C ALA A 130 11.20 -1.27 7.21
N GLN A 131 11.62 -1.79 6.05
CA GLN A 131 11.35 -1.17 4.76
C GLN A 131 9.84 -1.17 4.45
N LEU A 132 9.16 -2.28 4.67
CA LEU A 132 7.69 -2.37 4.51
C LEU A 132 6.94 -1.38 5.42
N GLN A 133 7.38 -1.21 6.67
CA GLN A 133 6.78 -0.23 7.57
C GLN A 133 6.98 1.21 7.08
N THR A 134 8.16 1.52 6.53
CA THR A 134 8.43 2.83 5.94
C THR A 134 7.56 3.09 4.72
N ASP A 135 7.48 2.11 3.81
CA ASP A 135 6.66 2.19 2.60
C ASP A 135 5.16 2.35 2.94
N GLN A 136 4.71 1.65 3.98
CA GLN A 136 3.33 1.76 4.46
C GLN A 136 3.05 3.13 5.08
N ALA A 137 3.97 3.66 5.89
CA ALA A 137 3.84 5.01 6.46
C ALA A 137 3.83 6.10 5.37
N GLU A 138 4.64 5.94 4.31
CA GLU A 138 4.61 6.85 3.17
C GLU A 138 3.29 6.77 2.39
N ALA A 139 2.75 5.57 2.19
CA ALA A 139 1.45 5.37 1.55
C ALA A 139 0.33 6.02 2.37
N ASP A 140 0.31 5.80 3.69
CA ASP A 140 -0.67 6.39 4.59
C ASP A 140 -0.58 7.93 4.61
N LYS A 141 0.64 8.48 4.57
CA LYS A 141 0.86 9.92 4.43
C LYS A 141 0.29 10.47 3.13
N LYS A 142 0.51 9.79 2.00
CA LYS A 142 -0.05 10.20 0.69
C LYS A 142 -1.58 10.14 0.69
N ILE A 143 -2.16 9.12 1.28
CA ILE A 143 -3.62 9.00 1.44
C ILE A 143 -4.18 10.13 2.30
N ALA A 144 -3.52 10.44 3.41
CA ALA A 144 -3.94 11.54 4.29
C ALA A 144 -3.83 12.91 3.59
N GLN A 145 -2.78 13.13 2.80
CA GLN A 145 -2.62 14.34 1.99
C GLN A 145 -3.72 14.47 0.93
N ALA A 146 -3.99 13.40 0.18
CA ALA A 146 -5.07 13.39 -0.81
C ALA A 146 -6.44 13.70 -0.20
N LYS A 147 -6.76 13.10 0.95
CA LYS A 147 -7.99 13.41 1.70
C LYS A 147 -8.05 14.84 2.21
N ALA A 148 -6.90 15.42 2.59
CA ALA A 148 -6.86 16.82 3.01
C ALA A 148 -7.09 17.78 1.84
N GLU A 149 -6.53 17.47 0.67
CA GLU A 149 -6.76 18.25 -0.56
C GLU A 149 -8.20 18.14 -1.04
N GLU A 150 -8.80 16.96 -0.98
CA GLU A 150 -10.22 16.74 -1.29
C GLU A 150 -11.11 17.60 -0.39
N ARG A 151 -10.86 17.60 0.93
CA ARG A 151 -11.61 18.44 1.88
C ARG A 151 -11.45 19.93 1.60
N ARG A 152 -10.23 20.37 1.25
CA ARG A 152 -9.98 21.77 0.86
C ARG A 152 -10.73 22.14 -0.42
N ALA A 153 -10.70 21.26 -1.43
CA ALA A 153 -11.42 21.48 -2.68
C ALA A 153 -12.94 21.56 -2.43
N MET A 154 -13.49 20.66 -1.60
CA MET A 154 -14.90 20.71 -1.20
C MET A 154 -15.27 22.01 -0.45
N ALA A 155 -14.40 22.45 0.49
CA ALA A 155 -14.64 23.70 1.23
C ALA A 155 -14.64 24.91 0.30
N ILE A 156 -13.70 24.97 -0.67
CA ILE A 156 -13.65 26.04 -1.68
C ILE A 156 -14.88 26.00 -2.58
N ALA A 157 -15.32 24.81 -3.00
CA ALA A 157 -16.53 24.66 -3.81
C ALA A 157 -17.76 25.15 -3.05
N GLN A 158 -17.94 24.78 -1.79
CA GLN A 158 -19.03 25.26 -0.94
C GLN A 158 -18.99 26.78 -0.74
N GLU A 159 -17.79 27.34 -0.52
CA GLU A 159 -17.66 28.81 -0.41
C GLU A 159 -18.10 29.51 -1.69
N GLN A 160 -17.73 28.97 -2.87
CA GLN A 160 -18.15 29.53 -4.14
C GLN A 160 -19.66 29.39 -4.38
N GLU A 161 -20.25 28.25 -4.02
CA GLU A 161 -21.70 28.05 -4.08
C GLU A 161 -22.45 29.03 -3.17
N MET A 162 -21.96 29.23 -1.95
CA MET A 162 -22.55 30.21 -1.04
C MET A 162 -22.42 31.64 -1.59
N LYS A 163 -21.26 32.03 -2.14
CA LYS A 163 -21.09 33.33 -2.80
C LYS A 163 -22.05 33.50 -3.99
N ALA A 164 -22.20 32.48 -4.83
CA ALA A 164 -23.15 32.49 -5.94
C ALA A 164 -24.58 32.64 -5.45
N THR A 165 -24.97 31.95 -4.37
CA THR A 165 -26.29 32.05 -3.75
C THR A 165 -26.54 33.47 -3.21
N VAL A 166 -25.54 34.08 -2.55
CA VAL A 166 -25.64 35.47 -2.05
C VAL A 166 -25.87 36.43 -3.22
N VAL A 167 -25.07 36.30 -4.30
CA VAL A 167 -25.23 37.14 -5.51
C VAL A 167 -26.63 36.93 -6.14
N GLN A 168 -27.08 35.70 -6.21
CA GLN A 168 -28.46 35.40 -6.72
C GLN A 168 -29.57 36.01 -5.85
N MET A 169 -29.40 35.96 -4.52
CA MET A 169 -30.32 36.61 -3.60
C MET A 169 -30.33 38.14 -3.76
N GLN A 170 -29.12 38.72 -3.89
CA GLN A 170 -29.01 40.17 -4.16
C GLN A 170 -29.62 40.57 -5.49
N ALA A 171 -29.42 39.75 -6.55
CA ALA A 171 -30.06 40.00 -7.84
C ALA A 171 -31.62 39.97 -7.73
N LYS A 172 -32.17 39.01 -6.98
CA LYS A 172 -33.60 38.94 -6.73
C LYS A 172 -34.12 40.14 -5.91
N LEU A 173 -33.33 40.60 -4.94
CA LEU A 173 -33.64 41.78 -4.15
C LEU A 173 -33.75 43.03 -5.05
N VAL A 174 -32.72 43.25 -5.89
CA VAL A 174 -32.70 44.36 -6.86
C VAL A 174 -33.83 44.26 -7.86
N GLU A 175 -34.17 43.03 -8.32
CA GLU A 175 -35.31 42.80 -9.21
C GLU A 175 -36.63 43.22 -8.52
N SER A 176 -36.85 42.76 -7.27
CA SER A 176 -38.07 43.16 -6.50
C SER A 176 -38.12 44.64 -6.16
N GLU A 177 -36.96 45.27 -5.88
CA GLU A 177 -36.87 46.71 -5.67
C GLU A 177 -37.19 47.49 -6.94
N SER A 178 -36.82 46.97 -8.12
CA SER A 178 -37.12 47.61 -9.41
C SER A 178 -38.60 47.53 -9.78
N GLU A 179 -39.34 46.53 -9.29
CA GLU A 179 -40.80 46.42 -9.49
C GLU A 179 -41.60 47.46 -8.73
N VAL A 180 -41.09 47.94 -7.58
CA VAL A 180 -41.78 48.93 -6.75
C VAL A 180 -42.00 50.29 -7.46
N PRO A 181 -41.00 50.91 -8.11
CA PRO A 181 -41.19 52.11 -8.89
C PRO A 181 -42.16 51.94 -10.06
N LEU A 182 -42.13 50.76 -10.71
CA LEU A 182 -43.05 50.44 -11.80
C LEU A 182 -44.51 50.35 -11.29
N ALA A 183 -44.75 49.69 -10.18
CA ALA A 183 -46.04 49.57 -9.55
C ALA A 183 -46.58 50.96 -9.10
N ILE A 184 -45.72 51.84 -8.58
CA ILE A 184 -46.04 53.20 -8.22
C ILE A 184 -46.42 54.02 -9.46
N ALA A 185 -45.64 53.91 -10.55
CA ALA A 185 -45.94 54.58 -11.83
C ALA A 185 -47.27 54.13 -12.40
N GLU A 186 -47.61 52.84 -12.33
CA GLU A 186 -48.88 52.28 -12.77
C GLU A 186 -50.06 52.74 -11.90
N ALA A 187 -49.89 52.81 -10.59
CA ALA A 187 -50.89 53.34 -9.66
C ALA A 187 -51.18 54.81 -9.91
N PHE A 188 -50.15 55.59 -10.25
CA PHE A 188 -50.29 56.98 -10.68
C PHE A 188 -51.10 57.10 -11.98
N LYS A 189 -50.76 56.29 -12.99
CA LYS A 189 -51.42 56.28 -14.28
C LYS A 189 -52.93 55.92 -14.20
N ASN A 190 -53.20 54.99 -13.28
CA ASN A 190 -54.59 54.54 -13.02
C ASN A 190 -55.38 55.42 -12.04
N GLY A 191 -54.83 56.57 -11.61
CA GLY A 191 -55.46 57.51 -10.76
C GLY A 191 -55.76 57.04 -9.33
N LYS A 192 -55.12 55.95 -8.91
CA LYS A 192 -55.26 55.34 -7.57
C LYS A 192 -54.33 55.97 -6.51
N LEU A 193 -53.37 56.73 -6.93
CA LEU A 193 -52.38 57.39 -6.04
C LEU A 193 -52.41 58.91 -6.32
N GLY A 194 -52.67 59.72 -5.26
CA GLY A 194 -52.59 61.15 -5.33
C GLY A 194 -51.20 61.71 -5.20
N ILE A 195 -50.94 62.94 -5.71
CA ILE A 195 -49.60 63.57 -5.63
C ILE A 195 -49.15 63.72 -4.17
N MET A 196 -50.07 64.01 -3.25
CA MET A 196 -49.76 64.14 -1.82
C MET A 196 -49.40 62.79 -1.18
N ASP A 197 -50.04 61.71 -1.61
CA ASP A 197 -49.76 60.36 -1.11
C ASP A 197 -48.35 59.91 -1.53
N TYR A 198 -47.91 60.27 -2.73
CA TYR A 198 -46.53 60.03 -3.18
C TYR A 198 -45.48 60.77 -2.33
N TYR A 199 -45.73 62.02 -1.99
CA TYR A 199 -44.81 62.77 -1.14
C TYR A 199 -44.77 62.22 0.29
N ASN A 200 -45.91 61.78 0.83
CA ASN A 200 -46.00 61.14 2.14
C ASN A 200 -45.20 59.81 2.16
N MET A 201 -45.39 59.00 1.11
CA MET A 201 -44.64 57.73 0.96
C MET A 201 -43.14 57.97 0.83
N LYS A 202 -42.71 58.98 0.06
CA LYS A 202 -41.30 59.35 -0.09
C LYS A 202 -40.68 59.81 1.22
N ASN A 203 -41.42 60.55 2.06
CA ASN A 203 -40.98 60.97 3.38
C ASN A 203 -40.85 59.77 4.34
N ILE A 204 -41.80 58.84 4.30
CA ILE A 204 -41.75 57.59 5.10
C ILE A 204 -40.54 56.75 4.69
N MET A 205 -40.29 56.60 3.37
CA MET A 205 -39.10 55.87 2.87
C MET A 205 -37.80 56.54 3.31
N ALA A 206 -37.72 57.86 3.26
CA ALA A 206 -36.52 58.60 3.70
C ALA A 206 -36.31 58.46 5.22
N ASP A 207 -37.37 58.51 6.05
CA ASP A 207 -37.27 58.30 7.50
C ASP A 207 -36.83 56.85 7.84
N THR A 208 -37.33 55.85 7.08
CA THR A 208 -36.94 54.44 7.22
C THR A 208 -35.44 54.24 6.86
N GLN A 209 -34.97 54.81 5.74
CA GLN A 209 -33.56 54.74 5.33
C GLN A 209 -32.65 55.44 6.35
N MET A 210 -33.10 56.55 6.93
CA MET A 210 -32.33 57.23 7.97
C MET A 210 -32.23 56.38 9.25
N ARG A 211 -33.30 55.69 9.65
CA ARG A 211 -33.30 54.76 10.79
C ARG A 211 -32.40 53.55 10.55
N GLU A 212 -32.46 52.96 9.35
CA GLU A 212 -31.58 51.83 8.96
C GLU A 212 -30.10 52.27 8.95
N SER A 213 -29.78 53.47 8.47
CA SER A 213 -28.39 53.97 8.47
C SER A 213 -27.86 54.17 9.87
N ILE A 214 -28.69 54.62 10.82
CA ILE A 214 -28.37 54.80 12.24
C ILE A 214 -28.15 53.40 12.89
N ALA A 215 -29.02 52.45 12.67
CA ALA A 215 -28.88 51.09 13.21
C ALA A 215 -27.60 50.39 12.69
N ASN A 216 -27.29 50.49 11.40
CA ASN A 216 -26.08 49.95 10.81
C ASN A 216 -24.79 50.66 11.29
N SER A 217 -24.87 51.92 11.71
CA SER A 217 -23.69 52.61 12.32
C SER A 217 -23.45 52.13 13.74
N GLU A 218 -24.51 51.85 14.51
CA GLU A 218 -24.36 51.32 15.88
C GLU A 218 -23.82 49.88 15.87
N GLU A 219 -24.19 49.02 14.89
CA GLU A 219 -23.62 47.69 14.73
C GLU A 219 -22.13 47.69 14.37
N ARG A 220 -21.70 48.59 13.48
CA ARG A 220 -20.30 48.75 13.12
C ARG A 220 -19.42 49.24 14.31
N ASP A 221 -19.94 50.14 15.11
CA ASP A 221 -19.25 50.64 16.31
C ASP A 221 -19.14 49.55 17.40
N GLN A 222 -20.11 48.64 17.49
CA GLN A 222 -20.07 47.46 18.37
C GLN A 222 -19.06 46.42 17.90
N GLU A 223 -19.00 46.09 16.58
CA GLU A 223 -18.01 45.17 16.01
C GLU A 223 -16.58 45.67 16.16
N HIS A 224 -16.36 47.02 16.01
CA HIS A 224 -15.06 47.62 16.26
C HIS A 224 -14.67 47.60 17.75
N ALA A 225 -15.60 47.78 18.68
CA ALA A 225 -15.37 47.70 20.10
C ALA A 225 -15.08 46.29 20.61
N GLU A 226 -15.66 45.23 19.97
CA GLU A 226 -15.37 43.82 20.28
C GLU A 226 -14.03 43.35 19.69
N SER A 227 -13.67 43.85 18.51
CA SER A 227 -12.39 43.48 17.87
C SER A 227 -11.19 44.05 18.63
N ASP A 228 -11.33 45.21 19.28
CA ASP A 228 -10.29 45.81 20.12
C ASP A 228 -10.16 45.15 21.50
N LYS A 229 -11.20 44.50 22.00
CA LYS A 229 -11.14 43.69 23.24
C LYS A 229 -10.42 42.36 23.07
N HIS A 230 -10.36 41.82 21.87
CA HIS A 230 -9.64 40.55 21.57
C HIS A 230 -8.18 40.75 21.19
N LYS A 231 -7.70 41.98 21.06
CA LYS A 231 -6.29 42.33 20.78
C LYS A 231 -5.46 42.71 22.02
N LYS A 232 -6.04 42.67 23.21
CA LYS A 232 -5.35 42.82 24.49
C LYS A 232 -5.33 41.50 25.24
#